data_9810263ac8f42357986c5628dea6adc1
#
_entry.id   9810263ac8f42357986c5628dea6adc1
#
_cell.length_a   1.000
_cell.length_b   1.000
_cell.length_c   1.000
_cell.angle_alpha   90.00
_cell.angle_beta   90.00
_cell.angle_gamma   90.00
#
_symmetry.space_group_name_H-M   'P 1'
#
loop_
_entity.id
_entity.type
_entity.pdbx_description
1 polymer ?
#
loop_
_entity_poly.entity_id
_entity_poly.type
_entity_poly.pdbx_seq_one_letter_code
_entity_poly.pdbx_strand_id
1 'polypeptide(L)'
;MAAIPLDILDRIRALEREVRTLTGRANIRPALDEITAGPVRIGEGGSLEVSAPDGTGIFGIGKLWDGAYGVQVQRSDGTLAVMVGGSGEGSNMVRQFDRTGNVILMDDYYTRRFLGRPWMPVPLFPTMQQGTTSATYQTAWVGGAPAHNAVMVLYMGSIAGTGGGQVRVTMNLPQGAPVVVAEYDLPANTWVNKTHVKPLDRVNHLEYVHWVVEHRAKTAGTAVETRIFSSYTRNTFTAAEAPAEPPASATVAATARAAGASPPTEPPAPADLTGPVPGMRTIDD
;
A
#
# COMPACT_ATOMS: atom_id res chain seq x y z
N MET A 1 -7.55 -69.34 47.70
CA MET A 1 -7.07 -68.03 47.22
C MET A 1 -5.81 -68.31 46.45
N ALA A 2 -5.77 -67.97 45.15
CA ALA A 2 -4.56 -68.09 44.33
C ALA A 2 -3.60 -67.00 44.74
N ALA A 3 -2.37 -67.35 45.16
CA ALA A 3 -1.34 -66.42 45.50
C ALA A 3 -0.83 -65.78 44.18
N ILE A 4 -0.86 -64.43 44.08
CA ILE A 4 -0.26 -63.71 42.94
C ILE A 4 1.23 -63.88 43.10
N PRO A 5 1.96 -64.32 42.03
CA PRO A 5 3.40 -64.45 42.09
C PRO A 5 4.06 -63.11 42.40
N LEU A 6 5.06 -63.06 43.25
CA LEU A 6 5.80 -61.84 43.68
C LEU A 6 6.36 -61.12 42.50
N ASP A 7 6.80 -61.81 41.46
CA ASP A 7 7.31 -61.20 40.18
C ASP A 7 6.23 -60.36 39.52
N ILE A 8 4.97 -60.77 39.52
CA ILE A 8 3.88 -59.97 38.90
C ILE A 8 3.60 -58.70 39.71
N LEU A 9 3.63 -58.80 41.05
CA LEU A 9 3.47 -57.62 41.93
C LEU A 9 4.59 -56.60 41.76
N ASP A 10 5.82 -57.06 41.60
CA ASP A 10 6.99 -56.16 41.39
C ASP A 10 6.93 -55.50 40.01
N ARG A 11 6.49 -56.21 38.99
CA ARG A 11 6.26 -55.63 37.66
C ARG A 11 5.13 -54.60 37.66
N ILE A 12 4.03 -54.87 38.36
CA ILE A 12 2.95 -53.92 38.50
C ILE A 12 3.44 -52.62 39.21
N ARG A 13 4.18 -52.77 40.31
CA ARG A 13 4.76 -51.64 41.03
C ARG A 13 5.77 -50.85 40.18
N ALA A 14 6.53 -51.50 39.31
CA ALA A 14 7.42 -50.87 38.39
C ALA A 14 6.65 -50.07 37.33
N LEU A 15 5.60 -50.64 36.72
CA LEU A 15 4.73 -49.95 35.78
C LEU A 15 3.99 -48.78 36.40
N GLU A 16 3.45 -48.94 37.64
CA GLU A 16 2.84 -47.82 38.35
C GLU A 16 3.81 -46.64 38.59
N ARG A 17 5.06 -46.93 38.94
CA ARG A 17 6.10 -45.90 39.08
C ARG A 17 6.39 -45.22 37.76
N GLU A 18 6.49 -45.97 36.65
CA GLU A 18 6.74 -45.47 35.34
C GLU A 18 5.57 -44.63 34.84
N VAL A 19 4.33 -45.08 35.04
CA VAL A 19 3.12 -44.29 34.72
C VAL A 19 3.06 -43.00 35.55
N ARG A 20 3.36 -43.02 36.84
CA ARG A 20 3.44 -41.78 37.66
C ARG A 20 4.53 -40.86 37.20
N THR A 21 5.68 -41.37 36.78
CA THR A 21 6.79 -40.58 36.24
C THR A 21 6.42 -39.97 34.91
N LEU A 22 5.75 -40.72 34.02
CA LEU A 22 5.27 -40.22 32.73
C LEU A 22 4.14 -39.20 32.91
N THR A 23 3.20 -39.45 33.81
CA THR A 23 2.12 -38.52 34.12
C THR A 23 2.65 -37.24 34.78
N GLY A 24 3.62 -37.35 35.67
CA GLY A 24 4.30 -36.20 36.25
C GLY A 24 5.06 -35.37 35.22
N ARG A 25 5.74 -36.03 34.27
CA ARG A 25 6.42 -35.37 33.16
C ARG A 25 5.44 -34.75 32.16
N ALA A 26 4.27 -35.37 31.93
CA ALA A 26 3.23 -34.80 31.06
C ALA A 26 2.57 -33.55 31.67
N ASN A 27 2.50 -33.46 33.02
CA ASN A 27 1.97 -32.29 33.75
C ASN A 27 3.01 -31.18 34.05
N ILE A 28 4.30 -31.49 33.93
CA ILE A 28 5.33 -30.45 33.90
C ILE A 28 5.26 -29.88 32.48
N ARG A 29 4.93 -28.60 32.32
CA ARG A 29 5.01 -27.91 31.03
C ARG A 29 6.36 -28.25 30.42
N PRO A 30 6.43 -29.03 29.30
CA PRO A 30 7.71 -29.32 28.69
C PRO A 30 8.27 -28.01 28.20
N ALA A 31 9.43 -27.60 28.73
CA ALA A 31 10.24 -26.60 28.11
C ALA A 31 10.66 -27.21 26.77
N LEU A 32 10.06 -26.78 25.67
CA LEU A 32 10.53 -27.08 24.33
C LEU A 32 11.75 -26.21 24.10
N ASP A 33 12.95 -26.79 24.36
CA ASP A 33 14.20 -26.06 24.17
C ASP A 33 14.55 -25.90 22.68
N GLU A 34 14.20 -26.92 21.87
CA GLU A 34 14.54 -26.92 20.45
C GLU A 34 13.62 -27.84 19.64
N ILE A 35 13.31 -27.45 18.41
CA ILE A 35 12.71 -28.30 17.38
C ILE A 35 13.73 -28.43 16.23
N THR A 36 14.45 -29.54 16.18
CA THR A 36 15.58 -29.72 15.27
C THR A 36 15.21 -30.15 13.86
N ALA A 37 14.01 -30.70 13.64
CA ALA A 37 13.56 -31.14 12.32
C ALA A 37 12.03 -31.25 12.25
N GLY A 38 11.50 -31.06 11.04
CA GLY A 38 10.08 -31.21 10.71
C GLY A 38 9.24 -29.94 10.92
N PRO A 39 8.05 -29.89 10.32
CA PRO A 39 7.14 -28.76 10.46
C PRO A 39 6.41 -28.78 11.82
N VAL A 40 6.24 -27.62 12.43
CA VAL A 40 5.29 -27.43 13.54
C VAL A 40 3.94 -27.04 12.97
N ARG A 41 2.92 -27.86 13.21
CA ARG A 41 1.54 -27.59 12.80
C ARG A 41 0.68 -27.26 14.02
N ILE A 42 0.20 -26.01 14.07
CA ILE A 42 -0.81 -25.58 15.05
C ILE A 42 -2.14 -25.51 14.29
N GLY A 43 -3.07 -26.38 14.60
CA GLY A 43 -4.37 -26.51 13.92
C GLY A 43 -5.55 -26.12 14.82
N GLU A 44 -6.77 -26.24 14.30
CA GLU A 44 -8.04 -26.11 15.04
C GLU A 44 -8.20 -24.76 15.77
N GLY A 45 -7.69 -23.66 15.16
CA GLY A 45 -7.77 -22.33 15.75
C GLY A 45 -6.76 -22.06 16.87
N GLY A 46 -5.71 -22.88 16.97
CA GLY A 46 -4.61 -22.67 17.90
C GLY A 46 -3.83 -21.39 17.62
N SER A 47 -3.08 -20.92 18.60
CA SER A 47 -2.23 -19.71 18.51
C SER A 47 -0.79 -20.04 18.90
N LEU A 48 0.14 -19.19 18.40
CA LEU A 48 1.50 -19.12 18.87
C LEU A 48 1.72 -17.72 19.43
N GLU A 49 2.18 -17.65 20.69
CA GLU A 49 2.45 -16.40 21.38
C GLU A 49 3.86 -16.43 21.96
N VAL A 50 4.58 -15.34 21.79
CA VAL A 50 5.89 -15.10 22.41
C VAL A 50 5.79 -13.86 23.28
N SER A 51 6.14 -14.01 24.56
CA SER A 51 6.12 -12.93 25.53
C SER A 51 7.51 -12.71 26.13
N ALA A 52 7.81 -11.47 26.47
CA ALA A 52 8.98 -11.13 27.28
C ALA A 52 8.81 -11.66 28.73
N PRO A 53 9.90 -11.69 29.54
CA PRO A 53 9.83 -12.19 30.91
C PRO A 53 8.86 -11.44 31.82
N ASP A 54 8.56 -10.18 31.52
CA ASP A 54 7.59 -9.33 32.23
C ASP A 54 6.14 -9.57 31.81
N GLY A 55 5.91 -10.47 30.84
CA GLY A 55 4.59 -10.80 30.29
C GLY A 55 4.20 -9.94 29.09
N THR A 56 5.02 -8.98 28.66
CA THR A 56 4.76 -8.17 27.46
C THR A 56 4.75 -9.07 26.22
N GLY A 57 3.66 -9.08 25.47
CA GLY A 57 3.57 -9.80 24.18
C GLY A 57 4.53 -9.18 23.17
N ILE A 58 5.28 -10.02 22.46
CA ILE A 58 6.23 -9.58 21.41
C ILE A 58 5.77 -10.04 20.04
N PHE A 59 5.25 -11.25 19.94
CA PHE A 59 4.78 -11.85 18.70
C PHE A 59 3.55 -12.71 18.97
N GLY A 60 2.58 -12.61 18.09
CA GLY A 60 1.38 -13.44 18.14
C GLY A 60 0.91 -13.81 16.73
N ILE A 61 0.50 -15.07 16.55
CA ILE A 61 -0.20 -15.56 15.37
C ILE A 61 -1.38 -16.41 15.83
N GLY A 62 -2.55 -16.16 15.26
CA GLY A 62 -3.77 -16.84 15.65
C GLY A 62 -4.95 -15.88 15.72
N LYS A 63 -5.86 -16.11 16.67
CA LYS A 63 -7.02 -15.25 16.85
C LYS A 63 -6.63 -13.96 17.55
N LEU A 64 -6.84 -12.84 16.87
CA LEU A 64 -6.56 -11.49 17.37
C LEU A 64 -7.65 -11.03 18.35
N TRP A 65 -7.43 -9.91 19.02
CA TRP A 65 -8.33 -9.29 20.01
C TRP A 65 -9.73 -8.96 19.44
N ASP A 66 -9.84 -8.74 18.13
CA ASP A 66 -11.09 -8.45 17.41
C ASP A 66 -11.81 -9.72 16.92
N GLY A 67 -11.26 -10.90 17.21
CA GLY A 67 -11.82 -12.19 16.82
C GLY A 67 -11.40 -12.70 15.45
N ALA A 68 -10.73 -11.89 14.63
CA ALA A 68 -10.17 -12.32 13.35
C ALA A 68 -8.85 -13.09 13.55
N TYR A 69 -8.46 -13.88 12.56
CA TYR A 69 -7.14 -14.52 12.54
C TYR A 69 -6.11 -13.61 11.89
N GLY A 70 -4.92 -13.56 12.46
CA GLY A 70 -3.86 -12.72 11.93
C GLY A 70 -2.52 -12.88 12.62
N VAL A 71 -1.63 -11.94 12.37
CA VAL A 71 -0.29 -11.86 12.94
C VAL A 71 -0.11 -10.49 13.55
N GLN A 72 0.52 -10.42 14.72
CA GLN A 72 0.95 -9.19 15.35
C GLN A 72 2.40 -9.29 15.82
N VAL A 73 3.15 -8.21 15.64
CA VAL A 73 4.49 -8.04 16.20
C VAL A 73 4.48 -6.76 17.02
N GLN A 74 4.91 -6.86 18.26
CA GLN A 74 4.99 -5.74 19.18
C GLN A 74 6.44 -5.44 19.53
N ARG A 75 6.70 -4.22 19.96
CA ARG A 75 7.99 -3.80 20.51
C ARG A 75 8.10 -4.21 21.98
N SER A 76 9.29 -4.13 22.53
CA SER A 76 9.55 -4.46 23.95
C SER A 76 8.74 -3.63 24.95
N ASP A 77 8.24 -2.48 24.54
CA ASP A 77 7.35 -1.61 25.34
C ASP A 77 5.85 -1.94 25.15
N GLY A 78 5.52 -3.01 24.41
CA GLY A 78 4.15 -3.43 24.11
C GLY A 78 3.48 -2.66 22.96
N THR A 79 4.15 -1.67 22.35
CA THR A 79 3.57 -0.93 21.21
C THR A 79 3.58 -1.79 19.94
N LEU A 80 2.47 -1.74 19.18
CA LEU A 80 2.34 -2.49 17.94
C LEU A 80 3.33 -1.99 16.88
N ALA A 81 4.04 -2.91 16.23
CA ALA A 81 4.99 -2.62 15.16
C ALA A 81 4.47 -3.06 13.79
N VAL A 82 3.95 -4.28 13.69
CA VAL A 82 3.40 -4.86 12.46
C VAL A 82 2.13 -5.63 12.79
N MET A 83 1.13 -5.53 11.93
CA MET A 83 -0.09 -6.32 12.01
C MET A 83 -0.52 -6.79 10.63
N VAL A 84 -0.92 -8.05 10.54
CA VAL A 84 -1.58 -8.63 9.36
C VAL A 84 -2.91 -9.18 9.82
N GLY A 85 -4.00 -8.75 9.20
CA GLY A 85 -5.34 -9.17 9.61
C GLY A 85 -6.18 -8.03 10.15
N GLY A 86 -7.27 -8.36 10.80
CA GLY A 86 -8.29 -7.48 11.33
C GLY A 86 -9.68 -7.89 10.87
N SER A 87 -10.72 -7.49 11.61
CA SER A 87 -12.12 -7.74 11.28
C SER A 87 -12.71 -6.63 10.41
N GLY A 88 -13.69 -6.96 9.55
CA GLY A 88 -14.43 -6.02 8.73
C GLY A 88 -13.92 -5.89 7.29
N GLU A 89 -14.44 -4.89 6.59
CA GLU A 89 -13.90 -4.47 5.29
C GLU A 89 -12.43 -4.11 5.48
N GLY A 90 -11.55 -4.52 4.58
CA GLY A 90 -10.10 -4.37 4.76
C GLY A 90 -9.47 -5.37 5.73
N SER A 91 -10.16 -6.49 6.05
CA SER A 91 -9.54 -7.63 6.71
C SER A 91 -8.37 -8.16 5.88
N ASN A 92 -7.37 -8.73 6.53
CA ASN A 92 -6.12 -9.22 5.93
C ASN A 92 -5.17 -8.12 5.39
N MET A 93 -5.35 -6.87 5.78
CA MET A 93 -4.40 -5.80 5.45
C MET A 93 -3.10 -5.96 6.22
N VAL A 94 -1.99 -5.67 5.55
CA VAL A 94 -0.69 -5.48 6.20
C VAL A 94 -0.60 -4.02 6.67
N ARG A 95 -0.23 -3.82 7.93
CA ARG A 95 -0.02 -2.49 8.52
C ARG A 95 1.28 -2.45 9.29
N GLN A 96 2.03 -1.40 9.10
CA GLN A 96 3.18 -1.05 9.93
C GLN A 96 2.88 0.23 10.69
N PHE A 97 3.34 0.29 11.93
CA PHE A 97 3.04 1.38 12.86
C PHE A 97 4.34 2.06 13.32
N ASP A 98 4.30 3.36 13.54
CA ASP A 98 5.34 4.08 14.24
C ASP A 98 5.31 3.75 15.76
N ARG A 99 6.19 4.42 16.55
CA ARG A 99 6.26 4.19 18.00
C ARG A 99 5.08 4.80 18.77
N THR A 100 4.26 5.61 18.12
CA THR A 100 3.09 6.27 18.73
C THR A 100 1.77 5.64 18.29
N GLY A 101 1.83 4.57 17.49
CA GLY A 101 0.66 3.82 17.02
C GLY A 101 0.05 4.33 15.72
N ASN A 102 0.69 5.29 15.01
CA ASN A 102 0.21 5.73 13.70
C ASN A 102 0.61 4.75 12.62
N VAL A 103 -0.30 4.49 11.69
CA VAL A 103 -0.01 3.66 10.51
C VAL A 103 0.87 4.44 9.54
N ILE A 104 2.09 3.95 9.31
CA ILE A 104 3.08 4.54 8.39
C ILE A 104 3.11 3.83 7.04
N LEU A 105 2.79 2.53 6.99
CA LEU A 105 2.64 1.76 5.77
C LEU A 105 1.42 0.84 5.90
N MET A 106 0.64 0.75 4.84
CA MET A 106 -0.51 -0.15 4.77
C MET A 106 -0.96 -0.40 3.34
N ASP A 107 -1.67 -1.52 3.12
CA ASP A 107 -2.46 -1.73 1.91
C ASP A 107 -3.65 -0.76 1.86
N ASP A 108 -4.20 -0.54 0.68
CA ASP A 108 -5.43 0.26 0.56
C ASP A 108 -6.62 -0.49 1.16
N TYR A 109 -7.51 0.25 1.83
CA TYR A 109 -8.63 -0.33 2.57
C TYR A 109 -9.72 -0.91 1.67
N TYR A 110 -10.05 -0.20 0.60
CA TYR A 110 -11.19 -0.57 -0.27
C TYR A 110 -10.76 -1.20 -1.59
N THR A 111 -9.44 -1.27 -1.86
CA THR A 111 -8.92 -1.92 -3.05
C THR A 111 -7.87 -2.96 -2.72
N ARG A 112 -7.73 -4.00 -3.56
CA ARG A 112 -6.75 -5.08 -3.36
C ARG A 112 -5.42 -4.85 -4.10
N ARG A 113 -5.27 -3.69 -4.77
CA ARG A 113 -4.19 -3.47 -5.74
C ARG A 113 -3.23 -2.35 -5.38
N PHE A 114 -3.63 -1.47 -4.49
CA PHE A 114 -2.91 -0.22 -4.24
C PHE A 114 -2.34 -0.16 -2.83
N LEU A 115 -1.29 0.65 -2.71
CA LEU A 115 -0.74 1.05 -1.43
C LEU A 115 -1.71 2.03 -0.74
N GLY A 116 -1.98 1.82 0.53
CA GLY A 116 -2.77 2.75 1.32
C GLY A 116 -1.93 3.91 1.86
N ARG A 117 -0.76 3.59 2.40
CA ARG A 117 0.21 4.57 2.91
C ARG A 117 1.64 4.10 2.62
N PRO A 118 2.60 5.02 2.44
CA PRO A 118 2.49 6.49 2.47
C PRO A 118 1.74 7.06 1.26
N TRP A 119 1.27 8.30 1.37
CA TRP A 119 0.76 9.06 0.24
C TRP A 119 1.93 9.54 -0.61
N MET A 120 1.78 9.45 -1.93
CA MET A 120 2.87 9.70 -2.84
C MET A 120 2.67 11.02 -3.60
N PRO A 121 3.66 11.91 -3.61
CA PRO A 121 3.57 13.13 -4.40
C PRO A 121 3.54 12.80 -5.90
N VAL A 122 2.75 13.56 -6.65
CA VAL A 122 2.73 13.52 -8.11
C VAL A 122 3.38 14.81 -8.63
N PRO A 123 4.57 14.76 -9.20
CA PRO A 123 5.24 15.95 -9.68
C PRO A 123 4.49 16.52 -10.89
N LEU A 124 4.07 17.79 -10.78
CA LEU A 124 3.53 18.59 -11.88
C LEU A 124 4.37 19.84 -12.05
N PHE A 125 4.77 20.12 -13.28
CA PHE A 125 5.66 21.19 -13.61
C PHE A 125 4.94 22.25 -14.45
N PRO A 126 5.16 23.53 -14.20
CA PRO A 126 4.61 24.60 -15.03
C PRO A 126 5.28 24.57 -16.40
N THR A 127 4.51 24.90 -17.41
CA THR A 127 5.02 25.18 -18.76
C THR A 127 5.24 26.69 -18.93
N MET A 128 5.75 27.09 -20.09
CA MET A 128 5.80 28.50 -20.43
C MET A 128 4.40 29.14 -20.57
N GLN A 129 3.36 28.35 -20.65
CA GLN A 129 1.96 28.76 -20.76
C GLN A 129 1.21 28.73 -19.43
N GLN A 130 1.92 28.76 -18.29
CA GLN A 130 1.31 28.89 -16.96
C GLN A 130 0.41 30.13 -16.84
N GLY A 131 0.76 31.18 -17.59
CA GLY A 131 -0.08 32.33 -17.89
C GLY A 131 -0.25 32.46 -19.40
N THR A 132 -1.47 32.66 -19.87
CA THR A 132 -1.77 32.80 -21.30
C THR A 132 -2.85 33.83 -21.57
N THR A 133 -2.88 34.37 -22.80
CA THR A 133 -3.99 35.19 -23.31
C THR A 133 -4.72 34.52 -24.48
N SER A 134 -4.38 33.26 -24.75
CA SER A 134 -4.94 32.48 -25.85
C SER A 134 -6.40 32.11 -25.63
N ALA A 135 -7.21 32.22 -26.64
CA ALA A 135 -8.59 31.71 -26.66
C ALA A 135 -8.68 30.18 -26.92
N THR A 136 -7.56 29.55 -27.30
CA THR A 136 -7.47 28.09 -27.41
C THR A 136 -6.79 27.53 -26.17
N TYR A 137 -7.13 26.30 -25.79
CA TYR A 137 -6.51 25.65 -24.66
C TYR A 137 -4.99 25.58 -24.82
N GLN A 138 -4.31 26.01 -23.77
CA GLN A 138 -2.86 25.93 -23.62
C GLN A 138 -2.53 25.09 -22.40
N THR A 139 -1.53 24.22 -22.51
CA THR A 139 -1.07 23.41 -21.38
C THR A 139 -0.32 24.29 -20.38
N ALA A 140 -0.91 24.52 -19.23
CA ALA A 140 -0.33 25.31 -18.15
C ALA A 140 0.61 24.48 -17.27
N TRP A 141 0.22 23.24 -16.96
CA TRP A 141 0.98 22.33 -16.11
C TRP A 141 0.93 20.91 -16.68
N VAL A 142 2.03 20.18 -16.52
CA VAL A 142 2.17 18.81 -17.01
C VAL A 142 3.06 18.00 -16.09
N GLY A 143 2.78 16.72 -15.96
CA GLY A 143 3.60 15.80 -15.20
C GLY A 143 2.89 14.47 -14.94
N GLY A 144 3.41 13.68 -14.04
CA GLY A 144 2.83 12.39 -13.74
C GLY A 144 3.69 11.57 -12.83
N ALA A 145 3.17 10.41 -12.44
CA ALA A 145 3.88 9.44 -11.61
C ALA A 145 3.30 8.04 -11.83
N PRO A 146 4.02 6.99 -11.42
CA PRO A 146 3.43 5.66 -11.26
C PRO A 146 2.30 5.69 -10.22
N ALA A 147 1.24 4.95 -10.49
CA ALA A 147 0.07 4.85 -9.62
C ALA A 147 0.35 3.94 -8.41
N HIS A 148 0.87 4.49 -7.33
CA HIS A 148 1.10 3.76 -6.07
C HIS A 148 -0.18 3.63 -5.24
N ASN A 149 -1.00 4.69 -5.18
CA ASN A 149 -2.22 4.76 -4.39
C ASN A 149 -3.44 4.87 -5.32
N ALA A 150 -4.61 4.62 -4.78
CA ALA A 150 -5.86 4.47 -5.53
C ALA A 150 -6.48 5.77 -6.03
N VAL A 151 -6.22 6.90 -5.36
CA VAL A 151 -6.92 8.16 -5.58
C VAL A 151 -5.93 9.30 -5.76
N MET A 152 -6.07 10.06 -6.86
CA MET A 152 -5.34 11.30 -7.09
C MET A 152 -6.06 12.48 -6.45
N VAL A 153 -5.30 13.35 -5.79
CA VAL A 153 -5.76 14.64 -5.27
C VAL A 153 -4.94 15.76 -5.89
N LEU A 154 -5.62 16.72 -6.49
CA LEU A 154 -5.01 17.90 -7.10
C LEU A 154 -5.66 19.14 -6.50
N TYR A 155 -4.89 19.94 -5.76
CA TYR A 155 -5.30 21.25 -5.26
C TYR A 155 -4.64 22.35 -6.08
N MET A 156 -5.47 23.19 -6.68
CA MET A 156 -5.04 24.22 -7.60
C MET A 156 -5.86 25.49 -7.49
N GLY A 157 -5.32 26.60 -7.96
CA GLY A 157 -6.01 27.87 -8.06
C GLY A 157 -5.82 28.49 -9.44
N SER A 158 -6.86 29.17 -9.93
CA SER A 158 -6.85 29.82 -11.23
C SER A 158 -7.56 31.17 -11.18
N ILE A 159 -7.11 32.11 -12.00
CA ILE A 159 -7.70 33.42 -12.17
C ILE A 159 -7.77 33.76 -13.65
N ALA A 160 -8.79 34.50 -14.03
CA ALA A 160 -8.90 35.11 -15.36
C ALA A 160 -9.19 36.60 -15.22
N GLY A 161 -8.71 37.39 -16.16
CA GLY A 161 -9.03 38.82 -16.24
C GLY A 161 -10.48 39.07 -16.64
N THR A 162 -10.80 40.30 -17.06
CA THR A 162 -12.17 40.81 -17.30
C THR A 162 -13.01 39.99 -18.25
N GLY A 163 -12.39 39.27 -19.20
CA GLY A 163 -13.07 38.44 -20.17
C GLY A 163 -13.43 37.04 -19.67
N GLY A 164 -13.02 36.68 -18.42
CA GLY A 164 -13.17 35.32 -17.90
C GLY A 164 -12.28 34.29 -18.60
N GLY A 165 -12.30 33.06 -18.11
CA GLY A 165 -11.49 31.97 -18.62
C GLY A 165 -12.14 30.62 -18.46
N GLN A 166 -11.42 29.58 -18.84
CA GLN A 166 -11.82 28.18 -18.65
C GLN A 166 -10.61 27.35 -18.33
N VAL A 167 -10.79 26.37 -17.45
CA VAL A 167 -9.76 25.39 -17.04
C VAL A 167 -10.24 24.00 -17.34
N ARG A 168 -9.33 23.14 -17.81
CA ARG A 168 -9.55 21.72 -18.00
C ARG A 168 -8.42 20.90 -17.37
N VAL A 169 -8.78 19.88 -16.61
CA VAL A 169 -7.85 18.90 -16.04
C VAL A 169 -8.07 17.59 -16.74
N THR A 170 -7.03 17.01 -17.30
CA THR A 170 -7.06 15.78 -18.07
C THR A 170 -6.09 14.75 -17.49
N MET A 171 -6.51 13.52 -17.42
CA MET A 171 -5.71 12.35 -17.06
C MET A 171 -5.51 11.51 -18.32
N ASN A 172 -4.26 11.29 -18.68
CA ASN A 172 -3.86 10.45 -19.80
C ASN A 172 -3.37 9.11 -19.27
N LEU A 173 -4.02 8.05 -19.68
CA LEU A 173 -3.65 6.68 -19.36
C LEU A 173 -2.71 6.12 -20.44
N PRO A 174 -1.87 5.13 -20.12
CA PRO A 174 -1.01 4.46 -21.11
C PRO A 174 -1.81 3.83 -22.26
N GLN A 175 -3.05 3.45 -21.97
CA GLN A 175 -3.97 2.87 -22.95
C GLN A 175 -5.34 3.55 -22.86
N GLY A 176 -5.84 3.97 -24.02
CA GLY A 176 -7.16 4.58 -24.11
C GLY A 176 -7.15 6.08 -24.41
N ALA A 177 -8.34 6.66 -24.48
CA ALA A 177 -8.49 8.10 -24.68
C ALA A 177 -8.22 8.87 -23.39
N PRO A 178 -7.75 10.12 -23.47
CA PRO A 178 -7.65 11.02 -22.33
C PRO A 178 -8.98 11.15 -21.58
N VAL A 179 -8.92 11.13 -20.26
CA VAL A 179 -10.09 11.29 -19.40
C VAL A 179 -10.15 12.73 -18.89
N VAL A 180 -11.18 13.48 -19.22
CA VAL A 180 -11.42 14.80 -18.63
C VAL A 180 -11.91 14.59 -17.20
N VAL A 181 -11.07 15.00 -16.25
CA VAL A 181 -11.34 14.91 -14.81
C VAL A 181 -12.23 16.07 -14.35
N ALA A 182 -11.96 17.25 -14.88
CA ALA A 182 -12.75 18.45 -14.60
C ALA A 182 -12.61 19.46 -15.75
N GLU A 183 -13.69 20.16 -16.02
CA GLU A 183 -13.71 21.34 -16.87
C GLU A 183 -14.66 22.36 -16.25
N TYR A 184 -14.22 23.61 -16.09
CA TYR A 184 -15.02 24.65 -15.46
C TYR A 184 -14.61 26.04 -15.91
N ASP A 185 -15.57 26.96 -15.78
CA ASP A 185 -15.40 28.36 -16.10
C ASP A 185 -14.75 29.14 -14.96
N LEU A 186 -13.93 30.13 -15.31
CA LEU A 186 -13.38 31.11 -14.40
C LEU A 186 -14.17 32.41 -14.55
N PRO A 187 -14.76 32.93 -13.46
CA PRO A 187 -15.36 34.26 -13.47
C PRO A 187 -14.28 35.32 -13.63
N ALA A 188 -14.69 36.48 -14.15
CA ALA A 188 -13.78 37.60 -14.35
C ALA A 188 -13.20 38.09 -13.02
N ASN A 189 -11.90 38.36 -13.01
CA ASN A 189 -11.15 38.97 -11.90
C ASN A 189 -11.33 38.28 -10.54
N THR A 190 -11.65 36.98 -10.54
CA THR A 190 -11.89 36.21 -9.31
C THR A 190 -10.95 35.04 -9.25
N TRP A 191 -10.22 34.92 -8.16
CA TRP A 191 -9.40 33.75 -7.86
C TRP A 191 -10.29 32.58 -7.45
N VAL A 192 -10.17 31.44 -8.14
CA VAL A 192 -10.97 30.21 -7.88
C VAL A 192 -10.05 29.08 -7.45
N ASN A 193 -10.20 28.63 -6.21
CA ASN A 193 -9.53 27.45 -5.70
C ASN A 193 -10.39 26.21 -5.90
N LYS A 194 -9.80 25.13 -6.38
CA LYS A 194 -10.47 23.83 -6.57
C LYS A 194 -9.58 22.68 -6.09
N THR A 195 -10.22 21.73 -5.42
CA THR A 195 -9.62 20.43 -5.12
C THR A 195 -10.33 19.40 -5.99
N HIS A 196 -9.55 18.73 -6.83
CA HIS A 196 -10.04 17.63 -7.65
C HIS A 196 -9.60 16.32 -7.02
N VAL A 197 -10.55 15.42 -6.79
CA VAL A 197 -10.32 14.07 -6.27
C VAL A 197 -10.76 13.10 -7.35
N LYS A 198 -9.83 12.28 -7.85
CA LYS A 198 -10.11 11.35 -8.92
C LYS A 198 -9.62 9.95 -8.58
N PRO A 199 -10.52 8.95 -8.43
CA PRO A 199 -10.14 7.55 -8.43
C PRO A 199 -9.42 7.16 -9.74
N LEU A 200 -8.36 6.35 -9.62
CA LEU A 200 -7.56 5.89 -10.75
C LEU A 200 -8.20 4.66 -11.42
N ASP A 201 -9.39 4.87 -12.00
CA ASP A 201 -10.16 3.83 -12.65
C ASP A 201 -9.36 3.15 -13.78
N ARG A 202 -9.38 1.82 -13.80
CA ARG A 202 -8.73 0.98 -14.82
C ARG A 202 -7.20 1.14 -14.90
N VAL A 203 -6.59 1.73 -13.88
CA VAL A 203 -5.14 1.87 -13.75
C VAL A 203 -4.62 0.70 -12.92
N ASN A 204 -3.54 0.06 -13.37
CA ASN A 204 -2.84 -0.94 -12.58
C ASN A 204 -1.87 -0.28 -11.59
N HIS A 205 -1.54 -0.98 -10.50
CA HIS A 205 -0.48 -0.55 -9.59
C HIS A 205 0.84 -0.39 -10.38
N LEU A 206 1.53 0.73 -10.14
CA LEU A 206 2.75 1.16 -10.83
C LEU A 206 2.58 1.52 -12.33
N GLU A 207 1.39 1.52 -12.86
CA GLU A 207 1.17 2.04 -14.20
C GLU A 207 1.33 3.56 -14.18
N TYR A 208 2.04 4.12 -15.17
CA TYR A 208 2.31 5.55 -15.21
C TYR A 208 1.07 6.33 -15.67
N VAL A 209 0.68 7.31 -14.89
CA VAL A 209 -0.45 8.20 -15.19
C VAL A 209 0.07 9.61 -15.43
N HIS A 210 -0.24 10.15 -16.60
CA HIS A 210 0.17 11.48 -17.02
C HIS A 210 -0.98 12.48 -16.84
N TRP A 211 -0.70 13.61 -16.22
CA TRP A 211 -1.66 14.65 -15.91
C TRP A 211 -1.35 15.92 -16.70
N VAL A 212 -2.40 16.55 -17.22
CA VAL A 212 -2.33 17.80 -17.97
C VAL A 212 -3.36 18.75 -17.40
N VAL A 213 -2.93 19.96 -17.07
CA VAL A 213 -3.82 21.06 -16.70
C VAL A 213 -3.72 22.11 -17.80
N GLU A 214 -4.83 22.36 -18.44
CA GLU A 214 -4.95 23.32 -19.52
C GLU A 214 -5.87 24.48 -19.12
N HIS A 215 -5.65 25.62 -19.70
CA HIS A 215 -6.53 26.76 -19.56
C HIS A 215 -6.62 27.60 -20.85
N ARG A 216 -7.64 28.42 -20.93
CA ARG A 216 -7.83 29.37 -22.03
C ARG A 216 -8.55 30.63 -21.58
N ALA A 217 -8.35 31.73 -22.26
CA ALA A 217 -9.20 32.90 -22.17
C ALA A 217 -10.55 32.64 -22.90
N LYS A 218 -11.65 33.11 -22.33
CA LYS A 218 -12.92 33.14 -23.06
C LYS A 218 -12.96 34.26 -24.09
N THR A 219 -12.29 35.37 -23.76
CA THR A 219 -12.09 36.50 -24.68
C THR A 219 -10.62 36.60 -24.98
N ALA A 220 -10.22 36.59 -26.27
CA ALA A 220 -8.85 36.71 -26.68
C ALA A 220 -8.21 37.98 -26.11
N GLY A 221 -6.96 37.87 -25.68
CA GLY A 221 -6.21 38.97 -25.05
C GLY A 221 -6.45 39.09 -23.53
N THR A 222 -7.43 38.39 -22.96
CA THR A 222 -7.62 38.32 -21.51
C THR A 222 -6.59 37.37 -20.90
N ALA A 223 -5.86 37.80 -19.90
CA ALA A 223 -4.91 36.91 -19.19
C ALA A 223 -5.63 35.87 -18.37
N VAL A 224 -5.13 34.63 -18.43
CA VAL A 224 -5.53 33.52 -17.55
C VAL A 224 -4.28 32.93 -16.93
N GLU A 225 -4.30 32.67 -15.64
CA GLU A 225 -3.20 32.06 -14.90
C GLU A 225 -3.71 30.91 -14.06
N THR A 226 -2.92 29.82 -13.95
CA THR A 226 -3.21 28.66 -13.13
C THR A 226 -1.99 28.28 -12.32
N ARG A 227 -2.20 28.02 -11.03
CA ARG A 227 -1.17 27.55 -10.08
C ARG A 227 -1.60 26.23 -9.44
N ILE A 228 -0.64 25.32 -9.27
CA ILE A 228 -0.83 24.09 -8.50
C ILE A 228 -0.18 24.27 -7.14
N PHE A 229 -0.94 23.99 -6.08
CA PHE A 229 -0.46 24.12 -4.70
C PHE A 229 -0.01 22.78 -4.15
N SER A 230 -0.75 21.69 -4.47
CA SER A 230 -0.34 20.34 -4.12
C SER A 230 -0.95 19.31 -5.08
N SER A 231 -0.20 18.24 -5.31
CA SER A 231 -0.65 17.08 -6.08
C SER A 231 -0.03 15.82 -5.49
N TYR A 232 -0.89 14.86 -5.15
CA TYR A 232 -0.47 13.61 -4.52
C TYR A 232 -1.49 12.51 -4.74
N THR A 233 -1.07 11.26 -4.57
CA THR A 233 -1.98 10.12 -4.49
C THR A 233 -2.15 9.67 -3.05
N ARG A 234 -3.35 9.20 -2.69
CA ARG A 234 -3.71 8.68 -1.38
C ARG A 234 -4.53 7.41 -1.47
N ASN A 235 -4.72 6.76 -0.32
CA ASN A 235 -5.68 5.68 -0.19
C ASN A 235 -7.13 6.16 -0.37
N THR A 236 -8.01 5.20 -0.61
CA THR A 236 -9.46 5.41 -0.55
C THR A 236 -9.90 5.76 0.88
N PHE A 237 -10.89 6.65 1.00
CA PHE A 237 -11.53 6.95 2.28
C PHE A 237 -12.92 6.33 2.40
N THR A 238 -13.54 6.02 1.25
CA THR A 238 -14.86 5.38 1.19
C THR A 238 -14.87 4.33 0.08
N ALA A 239 -15.83 3.40 0.14
CA ALA A 239 -16.02 2.41 -0.91
C ALA A 239 -16.35 3.05 -2.27
N ALA A 240 -16.98 4.21 -2.28
CA ALA A 240 -17.31 4.95 -3.51
C ALA A 240 -16.07 5.51 -4.24
N GLU A 241 -14.95 5.66 -3.54
CA GLU A 241 -13.67 6.07 -4.13
C GLU A 241 -12.85 4.88 -4.66
N ALA A 242 -13.30 3.65 -4.48
CA ALA A 242 -12.58 2.47 -4.98
C ALA A 242 -12.55 2.51 -6.52
N PRO A 243 -11.36 2.56 -7.15
CA PRO A 243 -11.27 2.60 -8.60
C PRO A 243 -11.84 1.34 -9.24
N ALA A 244 -12.50 1.51 -10.39
CA ALA A 244 -12.91 0.39 -11.22
C ALA A 244 -11.70 -0.46 -11.61
N GLU A 245 -11.87 -1.78 -11.63
CA GLU A 245 -10.80 -2.71 -12.01
C GLU A 245 -10.49 -2.63 -13.51
N PRO A 246 -9.21 -2.83 -13.91
CA PRO A 246 -8.88 -3.02 -15.31
C PRO A 246 -9.56 -4.27 -15.87
N PRO A 247 -9.77 -4.36 -17.19
CA PRO A 247 -10.32 -5.56 -17.82
C PRO A 247 -9.54 -6.83 -17.45
N ALA A 248 -10.23 -7.94 -17.23
CA ALA A 248 -9.67 -9.22 -16.79
C ALA A 248 -8.50 -9.75 -17.66
N SER A 249 -8.44 -9.37 -18.95
CA SER A 249 -7.32 -9.73 -19.85
C SER A 249 -5.96 -9.17 -19.42
N ALA A 250 -5.95 -8.05 -18.69
CA ALA A 250 -4.72 -7.45 -18.15
C ALA A 250 -4.23 -8.17 -16.87
N THR A 251 -5.17 -8.74 -16.10
CA THR A 251 -4.89 -9.42 -14.82
C THR A 251 -4.32 -10.83 -15.03
N VAL A 252 -4.76 -11.55 -16.08
CA VAL A 252 -4.27 -12.91 -16.41
C VAL A 252 -2.80 -12.87 -16.78
N ALA A 253 -2.32 -11.84 -17.46
CA ALA A 253 -0.89 -11.70 -17.78
C ALA A 253 0.00 -11.49 -16.55
N ALA A 254 -0.49 -10.80 -15.53
CA ALA A 254 0.25 -10.59 -14.27
C ALA A 254 0.26 -11.86 -13.40
N THR A 255 -0.85 -12.59 -13.34
CA THR A 255 -0.97 -13.83 -12.57
C THR A 255 -0.21 -14.98 -13.24
N ALA A 256 -0.20 -15.07 -14.57
CA ALA A 256 0.59 -16.05 -15.33
C ALA A 256 2.09 -15.79 -15.18
N ARG A 257 2.53 -14.53 -15.08
CA ARG A 257 3.93 -14.19 -14.75
C ARG A 257 4.30 -14.59 -13.33
N ALA A 258 3.42 -14.42 -12.36
CA ALA A 258 3.66 -14.82 -10.98
C ALA A 258 3.70 -16.35 -10.80
N ALA A 259 2.90 -17.11 -11.58
CA ALA A 259 2.84 -18.57 -11.52
C ALA A 259 3.93 -19.27 -12.35
N GLY A 260 4.54 -18.58 -13.32
CA GLY A 260 5.57 -19.12 -14.21
C GLY A 260 6.99 -18.60 -14.00
N ALA A 261 7.19 -17.74 -13.02
CA ALA A 261 8.52 -17.22 -12.73
C ALA A 261 9.34 -18.28 -12.00
N SER A 262 10.27 -18.92 -12.73
CA SER A 262 11.48 -19.45 -12.11
C SER A 262 12.11 -18.37 -11.22
N PRO A 263 12.75 -18.73 -10.09
CA PRO A 263 13.38 -17.73 -9.23
C PRO A 263 14.24 -16.79 -10.08
N PRO A 264 14.23 -15.49 -9.84
CA PRO A 264 14.95 -14.53 -10.64
C PRO A 264 16.41 -14.93 -10.67
N THR A 265 16.92 -15.21 -11.85
CA THR A 265 18.35 -15.22 -12.12
C THR A 265 18.88 -13.88 -11.61
N GLU A 266 19.95 -13.91 -10.85
CA GLU A 266 20.66 -12.78 -10.27
C GLU A 266 20.47 -11.50 -11.12
N PRO A 267 20.04 -10.36 -10.52
CA PRO A 267 19.83 -9.15 -11.30
C PRO A 267 21.13 -8.81 -12.04
N PRO A 268 21.06 -8.36 -13.30
CA PRO A 268 22.24 -7.94 -14.02
C PRO A 268 22.99 -6.92 -13.16
N ALA A 269 24.29 -7.05 -13.07
CA ALA A 269 25.15 -6.09 -12.36
C ALA A 269 24.73 -4.68 -12.74
N PRO A 270 24.67 -3.72 -11.78
CA PRO A 270 24.29 -2.35 -12.06
C PRO A 270 25.15 -1.84 -13.21
N ALA A 271 24.49 -1.27 -14.22
CA ALA A 271 25.20 -0.68 -15.35
C ALA A 271 26.21 0.33 -14.81
N ASP A 272 27.44 0.24 -15.30
CA ASP A 272 28.51 1.16 -14.96
C ASP A 272 28.07 2.60 -15.37
N LEU A 273 27.65 3.38 -14.37
CA LEU A 273 27.21 4.76 -14.55
C LEU A 273 28.37 5.76 -14.61
N THR A 274 29.63 5.30 -14.70
CA THR A 274 30.81 6.14 -14.77
C THR A 274 31.10 6.64 -16.20
N GLY A 275 30.35 6.16 -17.20
CA GLY A 275 30.46 6.63 -18.59
C GLY A 275 29.74 7.98 -18.81
N PRO A 276 30.24 8.82 -19.77
CA PRO A 276 29.59 10.10 -20.07
C PRO A 276 28.17 9.87 -20.59
N VAL A 277 27.20 10.59 -19.98
CA VAL A 277 25.80 10.52 -20.40
C VAL A 277 25.68 11.08 -21.82
N PRO A 278 25.17 10.30 -22.81
CA PRO A 278 25.02 10.80 -24.17
C PRO A 278 24.08 12.03 -24.17
N GLY A 279 24.57 13.17 -24.63
CA GLY A 279 23.80 14.40 -24.75
C GLY A 279 24.05 15.49 -23.69
N MET A 280 24.86 15.25 -22.68
CA MET A 280 25.35 16.32 -21.82
C MET A 280 26.49 17.07 -22.50
N ARG A 281 26.28 18.34 -22.84
CA ARG A 281 27.38 19.24 -23.21
C ARG A 281 28.17 19.52 -21.94
N THR A 282 29.46 19.18 -21.94
CA THR A 282 30.42 19.76 -21.02
C THR A 282 30.48 21.27 -21.29
N ILE A 283 30.19 22.04 -20.24
CA ILE A 283 30.50 23.47 -20.25
C ILE A 283 32.00 23.53 -19.98
N ASP A 284 32.80 23.71 -21.05
CA ASP A 284 34.18 24.04 -20.89
C ASP A 284 34.24 25.50 -20.40
N ASP A 285 35.05 25.72 -19.36
CA ASP A 285 35.36 27.02 -18.73
C ASP A 285 35.93 28.06 -19.73
#